data_8c4375aa127c5367c77c1f0f11706786
#
_entry.id   8c4375aa127c5367c77c1f0f11706786
#
_cell.length_a   1.000
_cell.length_b   1.000
_cell.length_c   1.000
_cell.angle_alpha   90.00
_cell.angle_beta   90.00
_cell.angle_gamma   90.00
#
_symmetry.space_group_name_H-M   'P 1'
#
loop_
_entity.id
_entity.type
_entity.pdbx_description
1 polymer ?
#
loop_
_entity_poly.entity_id
_entity_poly.type
_entity_poly.pdbx_seq_one_letter_code
_entity_poly.pdbx_strand_id
1 'polypeptide(L)'
;MEEERRLVWRVLRHWKKFVDGGRFPRRDEIDPWLRGEDGKNCLLIALVSPIELSHFVVVGLNLAVALCSTDTLAGLLLSRAPRVASARRGVMIEGGATLRGADILYRSVLLPIAEDGVTIDHVLGATNYRLLREDEPRLRQGVFQTQWI
;
A
#
# COMPACT_ATOMS: atom_id res chain seq x y z
N MET A 1 13.52 -1.25 11.80
CA MET A 1 13.82 -0.79 10.42
C MET A 1 14.01 -1.93 9.42
N GLU A 2 14.78 -2.95 9.76
CA GLU A 2 14.97 -4.10 8.86
C GLU A 2 13.69 -4.92 8.65
N GLU A 3 12.88 -5.13 9.68
CA GLU A 3 11.60 -5.84 9.55
C GLU A 3 10.62 -5.11 8.63
N GLU A 4 10.60 -3.79 8.71
CA GLU A 4 9.75 -2.95 7.86
C GLU A 4 10.14 -3.04 6.39
N ARG A 5 11.45 -3.05 6.12
CA ARG A 5 11.96 -3.26 4.77
C ARG A 5 11.58 -4.64 4.26
N ARG A 6 11.68 -5.65 5.13
CA ARG A 6 11.38 -7.03 4.76
C ARG A 6 9.94 -7.22 4.32
N LEU A 7 8.98 -6.60 5.01
CA LEU A 7 7.57 -6.73 4.64
C LEU A 7 7.31 -6.19 3.22
N VAL A 8 7.73 -4.97 2.95
CA VAL A 8 7.51 -4.34 1.64
C VAL A 8 8.18 -5.16 0.53
N TRP A 9 9.40 -5.64 0.77
CA TRP A 9 10.12 -6.49 -0.19
C TRP A 9 9.47 -7.86 -0.37
N ARG A 10 8.93 -8.47 0.70
CA ARG A 10 8.19 -9.74 0.59
C ARG A 10 6.95 -9.58 -0.26
N VAL A 11 6.19 -8.51 -0.04
CA VAL A 11 4.98 -8.22 -0.81
C VAL A 11 5.33 -8.01 -2.28
N LEU A 12 6.33 -7.18 -2.56
CA LEU A 12 6.79 -6.93 -3.92
C LEU A 12 7.25 -8.21 -4.61
N ARG A 13 8.01 -9.04 -3.91
CA ARG A 13 8.50 -10.32 -4.44
C ARG A 13 7.36 -11.26 -4.76
N HIS A 14 6.37 -11.34 -3.88
CA HIS A 14 5.20 -12.18 -4.11
C HIS A 14 4.40 -11.71 -5.32
N TRP A 15 4.17 -10.42 -5.42
CA TRP A 15 3.48 -9.82 -6.57
C TRP A 15 4.22 -10.11 -7.88
N LYS A 16 5.54 -9.97 -7.89
CA LYS A 16 6.36 -10.21 -9.08
C LYS A 16 6.26 -11.65 -9.62
N LYS A 17 5.98 -12.62 -8.75
CA LYS A 17 5.82 -14.03 -9.18
C LYS A 17 4.69 -14.22 -10.19
N PHE A 18 3.67 -13.37 -10.14
CA PHE A 18 2.49 -13.46 -10.99
C PHE A 18 2.52 -12.50 -12.18
N VAL A 19 3.53 -11.64 -12.24
CA VAL A 19 3.74 -10.76 -13.41
C VAL A 19 4.38 -11.60 -14.51
N ASP A 20 3.70 -11.69 -15.65
CA ASP A 20 4.19 -12.50 -16.76
C ASP A 20 3.81 -11.86 -18.09
N GLY A 21 4.82 -11.56 -18.91
CA GLY A 21 4.62 -11.07 -20.27
C GLY A 21 3.77 -9.81 -20.40
N GLY A 22 3.87 -8.92 -19.43
CA GLY A 22 3.06 -7.69 -19.37
C GLY A 22 1.71 -7.87 -18.72
N ARG A 23 1.39 -9.08 -18.23
CA ARG A 23 0.18 -9.33 -17.45
C ARG A 23 0.43 -8.99 -15.99
N PHE A 24 -0.59 -8.41 -15.36
CA PHE A 24 -0.57 -8.14 -13.93
C PHE A 24 -1.19 -9.31 -13.14
N PRO A 25 -0.83 -9.47 -11.86
CA PRO A 25 -1.46 -10.46 -11.01
C PRO A 25 -2.97 -10.25 -10.94
N ARG A 26 -3.72 -11.35 -10.88
CA ARG A 26 -5.15 -11.33 -10.65
C ARG A 26 -5.45 -11.37 -9.16
N ARG A 27 -6.64 -10.94 -8.78
CA ARG A 27 -7.07 -10.95 -7.39
C ARG A 27 -7.06 -12.35 -6.80
N ASP A 28 -7.51 -13.37 -7.53
CA ASP A 28 -7.53 -14.75 -7.05
C ASP A 28 -6.13 -15.32 -6.81
N GLU A 29 -5.11 -14.79 -7.46
CA GLU A 29 -3.71 -15.16 -7.22
C GLU A 29 -3.16 -14.53 -5.94
N ILE A 30 -3.70 -13.37 -5.55
CA ILE A 30 -3.26 -12.61 -4.37
C ILE A 30 -4.06 -12.97 -3.11
N ASP A 31 -5.35 -13.28 -3.23
CA ASP A 31 -6.24 -13.52 -2.09
C ASP A 31 -5.74 -14.59 -1.12
N PRO A 32 -5.21 -15.76 -1.56
CA PRO A 32 -4.68 -16.75 -0.62
C PRO A 32 -3.54 -16.20 0.24
N TRP A 33 -2.69 -15.37 -0.36
CA TRP A 33 -1.56 -14.76 0.36
C TRP A 33 -2.05 -13.69 1.34
N LEU A 34 -3.09 -12.92 0.99
CA LEU A 34 -3.70 -11.92 1.88
C LEU A 34 -4.28 -12.53 3.15
N ARG A 35 -4.65 -13.81 3.11
CA ARG A 35 -5.13 -14.55 4.29
C ARG A 35 -4.01 -15.00 5.21
N GLY A 36 -2.78 -14.93 4.76
CA GLY A 36 -1.60 -15.31 5.53
C GLY A 36 -1.11 -14.23 6.47
N GLU A 37 0.02 -14.46 7.08
CA GLU A 37 0.59 -13.56 8.11
C GLU A 37 0.92 -12.18 7.55
N ASP A 38 1.55 -12.11 6.37
CA ASP A 38 1.89 -10.83 5.74
C ASP A 38 0.65 -10.03 5.32
N GLY A 39 -0.45 -10.72 5.04
CA GLY A 39 -1.71 -10.08 4.68
C GLY A 39 -2.30 -9.19 5.78
N LYS A 40 -1.91 -9.40 7.03
CA LYS A 40 -2.33 -8.53 8.15
C LYS A 40 -1.83 -7.10 8.00
N ASN A 41 -0.78 -6.89 7.21
CA ASN A 41 -0.19 -5.58 6.95
C ASN A 41 -0.47 -5.10 5.52
N CYS A 42 -1.44 -5.73 4.85
CA CYS A 42 -1.80 -5.44 3.48
C CYS A 42 -3.21 -4.87 3.38
N LEU A 43 -3.47 -4.24 2.25
CA LEU A 43 -4.78 -3.72 1.91
C LEU A 43 -5.02 -3.90 0.41
N LEU A 44 -6.28 -3.85 0.03
CA LEU A 44 -6.68 -3.89 -1.37
C LEU A 44 -7.66 -2.76 -1.64
N ILE A 45 -7.37 -1.95 -2.64
CA ILE A 45 -8.20 -0.82 -3.06
C ILE A 45 -8.89 -1.20 -4.35
N ALA A 46 -10.22 -1.10 -4.38
CA ALA A 46 -11.00 -1.21 -5.60
C ALA A 46 -11.01 0.14 -6.32
N LEU A 47 -10.62 0.13 -7.59
CA LEU A 47 -10.72 1.29 -8.46
C LEU A 47 -12.05 1.24 -9.19
N VAL A 48 -12.86 2.27 -9.04
CA VAL A 48 -14.19 2.35 -9.60
C VAL A 48 -14.37 3.65 -10.40
N SER A 49 -15.46 3.75 -11.14
CA SER A 49 -15.80 4.96 -11.89
C SER A 49 -17.04 5.62 -11.28
N PRO A 50 -17.02 6.91 -10.91
CA PRO A 50 -15.85 7.81 -10.98
C PRO A 50 -14.74 7.43 -9.99
N ILE A 51 -13.52 7.78 -10.33
CA ILE A 51 -12.33 7.34 -9.61
C ILE A 51 -12.31 7.77 -8.14
N GLU A 52 -12.97 8.87 -7.82
CA GLU A 52 -13.08 9.42 -6.46
C GLU A 52 -13.85 8.48 -5.52
N LEU A 53 -14.61 7.54 -6.05
CA LEU A 53 -15.33 6.53 -5.27
C LEU A 53 -14.51 5.27 -4.99
N SER A 54 -13.27 5.23 -5.45
CA SER A 54 -12.36 4.13 -5.13
C SER A 54 -12.18 3.99 -3.63
N HIS A 55 -12.14 2.76 -3.15
CA HIS A 55 -12.24 2.48 -1.72
C HIS A 55 -11.50 1.21 -1.34
N PHE A 56 -11.23 1.07 -0.04
CA PHE A 56 -10.65 -0.16 0.50
C PHE A 56 -11.70 -1.27 0.51
N VAL A 57 -11.36 -2.42 -0.07
CA VAL A 57 -12.19 -3.63 -0.03
C VAL A 57 -11.64 -4.69 0.90
N VAL A 58 -10.33 -4.66 1.16
CA VAL A 58 -9.67 -5.50 2.16
C VAL A 58 -8.72 -4.61 2.95
N VAL A 59 -8.76 -4.73 4.27
CA VAL A 59 -7.82 -4.05 5.17
C VAL A 59 -7.30 -5.09 6.15
N GLY A 60 -6.00 -5.31 6.14
CA GLY A 60 -5.34 -6.21 7.07
C GLY A 60 -5.54 -5.76 8.52
N LEU A 61 -5.59 -6.74 9.42
CA LEU A 61 -5.91 -6.48 10.83
C LEU A 61 -4.98 -5.44 11.47
N ASN A 62 -3.68 -5.50 11.13
CA ASN A 62 -2.70 -4.58 11.71
C ASN A 62 -2.82 -3.14 11.15
N LEU A 63 -3.52 -2.97 10.03
CA LEU A 63 -3.75 -1.66 9.43
C LEU A 63 -5.14 -1.08 9.76
N ALA A 64 -6.05 -1.89 10.25
CA ALA A 64 -7.43 -1.47 10.48
C ALA A 64 -7.52 -0.24 11.40
N VAL A 65 -6.72 -0.20 12.46
CA VAL A 65 -6.68 0.93 13.39
C VAL A 65 -6.09 2.17 12.71
N ALA A 66 -5.03 2.00 11.92
CA ALA A 66 -4.36 3.11 11.24
C ALA A 66 -5.23 3.74 10.14
N LEU A 67 -6.02 2.92 9.44
CA LEU A 67 -6.82 3.38 8.30
C LEU A 67 -8.25 3.76 8.65
N CYS A 68 -8.75 3.36 9.82
CA CYS A 68 -10.09 3.73 10.29
C CYS A 68 -10.13 5.07 11.02
N SER A 69 -8.99 5.63 11.39
CA SER A 69 -8.93 6.98 11.93
C SER A 69 -8.93 8.01 10.80
N THR A 70 -9.27 9.26 11.09
CA THR A 70 -9.30 10.36 10.13
C THR A 70 -7.89 10.77 9.69
N ASP A 71 -7.01 9.82 9.50
CA ASP A 71 -5.61 10.07 9.26
C ASP A 71 -5.27 10.30 7.80
N THR A 72 -4.27 11.12 7.60
CA THR A 72 -3.71 11.45 6.31
C THR A 72 -3.17 10.24 5.55
N LEU A 73 -2.80 9.16 6.27
CA LEU A 73 -2.24 7.95 5.63
C LEU A 73 -3.27 7.26 4.73
N ALA A 74 -4.50 7.05 5.21
CA ALA A 74 -5.55 6.44 4.40
C ALA A 74 -5.85 7.28 3.15
N GLY A 75 -6.01 8.58 3.32
CA GLY A 75 -6.24 9.51 2.20
C GLY A 75 -5.08 9.52 1.21
N LEU A 76 -3.85 9.47 1.71
CA LEU A 76 -2.67 9.42 0.86
C LEU A 76 -2.66 8.16 -0.01
N LEU A 77 -2.89 6.99 0.59
CA LEU A 77 -2.89 5.72 -0.14
C LEU A 77 -3.99 5.69 -1.19
N LEU A 78 -5.21 6.13 -0.84
CA LEU A 78 -6.32 6.23 -1.78
C LEU A 78 -6.02 7.21 -2.91
N SER A 79 -5.40 8.34 -2.63
CA SER A 79 -5.08 9.35 -3.65
C SER A 79 -4.00 8.90 -4.62
N ARG A 80 -3.12 7.99 -4.19
CA ARG A 80 -2.02 7.47 -5.03
C ARG A 80 -2.43 6.30 -5.90
N ALA A 81 -3.47 5.55 -5.53
CA ALA A 81 -3.91 4.37 -6.26
C ALA A 81 -4.26 4.66 -7.75
N PRO A 82 -4.95 5.74 -8.11
CA PRO A 82 -5.20 6.04 -9.52
C PRO A 82 -3.93 6.26 -10.34
N ARG A 83 -2.89 6.80 -9.73
CA ARG A 83 -1.60 7.01 -10.41
C ARG A 83 -0.90 5.69 -10.71
N VAL A 84 -1.02 4.72 -9.80
CA VAL A 84 -0.49 3.35 -10.01
C VAL A 84 -1.18 2.72 -11.22
N ALA A 85 -2.50 2.86 -11.32
CA ALA A 85 -3.27 2.35 -12.45
C ALA A 85 -2.85 3.02 -13.77
N SER A 86 -2.75 4.35 -13.77
CA SER A 86 -2.38 5.11 -14.97
C SER A 86 -0.95 4.83 -15.43
N ALA A 87 -0.02 4.74 -14.50
CA ALA A 87 1.39 4.46 -14.80
C ALA A 87 1.63 3.00 -15.15
N ARG A 88 0.70 2.10 -14.78
CA ARG A 88 0.83 0.65 -14.94
C ARG A 88 2.13 0.13 -14.30
N ARG A 89 2.47 0.68 -13.16
CA ARG A 89 3.69 0.37 -12.41
C ARG A 89 3.40 0.40 -10.91
N GLY A 90 4.13 -0.41 -10.17
CA GLY A 90 4.16 -0.30 -8.72
C GLY A 90 4.92 0.94 -8.24
N VAL A 91 4.62 1.39 -7.04
CA VAL A 91 5.30 2.52 -6.41
C VAL A 91 5.59 2.19 -4.95
N MET A 92 6.76 2.59 -4.48
CA MET A 92 7.15 2.56 -3.07
C MET A 92 7.19 3.98 -2.54
N ILE A 93 6.58 4.21 -1.39
CA ILE A 93 6.43 5.53 -0.79
C ILE A 93 6.93 5.47 0.64
N GLU A 94 7.75 6.44 1.02
CA GLU A 94 8.18 6.63 2.40
C GLU A 94 7.77 8.02 2.86
N GLY A 95 7.33 8.14 4.10
CA GLY A 95 6.91 9.43 4.61
C GLY A 95 6.62 9.44 6.10
N GLY A 96 6.09 10.56 6.54
CA GLY A 96 5.63 10.78 7.90
C GLY A 96 4.15 11.12 7.92
N ALA A 97 3.50 10.74 9.00
CA ALA A 97 2.09 11.02 9.23
C ALA A 97 1.83 11.13 10.72
N THR A 98 0.63 11.56 11.08
CA THR A 98 0.15 11.53 12.45
C THR A 98 -0.90 10.46 12.60
N LEU A 99 -0.74 9.60 13.59
CA LEU A 99 -1.67 8.54 13.94
C LEU A 99 -2.07 8.71 15.40
N ARG A 100 -3.34 9.05 15.64
CA ARG A 100 -3.88 9.27 16.99
C ARG A 100 -3.04 10.24 17.83
N GLY A 101 -2.59 11.33 17.21
CA GLY A 101 -1.78 12.35 17.86
C GLY A 101 -0.30 12.03 17.98
N ALA A 102 0.13 10.85 17.54
CA ALA A 102 1.54 10.45 17.55
C ALA A 102 2.14 10.54 16.15
N ASP A 103 3.36 11.02 16.06
CA ASP A 103 4.10 11.06 14.80
C ASP A 103 4.63 9.68 14.45
N ILE A 104 4.41 9.25 13.22
CA ILE A 104 4.89 7.97 12.70
C ILE A 104 5.70 8.17 11.43
N LEU A 105 6.61 7.23 11.21
CA LEU A 105 7.26 7.02 9.92
C LEU A 105 6.64 5.80 9.27
N TYR A 106 6.28 5.91 8.00
CA TYR A 106 5.70 4.78 7.26
C TYR A 106 6.47 4.49 5.98
N ARG A 107 6.38 3.25 5.57
CA ARG A 107 6.81 2.79 4.25
C ARG A 107 5.68 1.96 3.67
N SER A 108 5.30 2.29 2.44
CA SER A 108 4.20 1.62 1.74
C SER A 108 4.64 1.22 0.35
N VAL A 109 4.07 0.13 -0.15
CA VAL A 109 4.14 -0.22 -1.57
C VAL A 109 2.72 -0.34 -2.10
N LEU A 110 2.49 0.17 -3.31
CA LEU A 110 1.21 0.06 -4.01
C LEU A 110 1.48 -0.61 -5.35
N LEU A 111 0.76 -1.69 -5.64
CA LEU A 111 1.02 -2.57 -6.77
C LEU A 111 -0.27 -2.81 -7.57
N PRO A 112 -0.23 -2.69 -8.91
CA PRO A 112 -1.42 -2.89 -9.73
C PRO A 112 -1.86 -4.35 -9.78
N ILE A 113 -3.16 -4.56 -9.72
CA ILE A 113 -3.85 -5.84 -9.83
C ILE A 113 -4.90 -5.74 -10.93
N ALA A 114 -5.02 -6.76 -11.75
CA ALA A 114 -5.96 -6.78 -12.87
C ALA A 114 -6.66 -8.14 -12.96
N GLU A 115 -7.98 -8.16 -12.82
CA GLU A 115 -8.79 -9.39 -12.90
C GLU A 115 -8.62 -10.11 -14.23
N ASP A 116 -8.55 -9.34 -15.33
CA ASP A 116 -8.35 -9.89 -16.68
C ASP A 116 -6.86 -9.98 -17.06
N GLY A 117 -5.96 -9.62 -16.14
CA GLY A 117 -4.51 -9.58 -16.36
C GLY A 117 -4.02 -8.33 -17.09
N VAL A 118 -4.90 -7.49 -17.60
CA VAL A 118 -4.57 -6.33 -18.44
C VAL A 118 -5.12 -5.02 -17.89
N THR A 119 -6.41 -4.97 -17.56
CA THR A 119 -7.08 -3.77 -17.07
C THR A 119 -6.95 -3.69 -15.56
N ILE A 120 -6.23 -2.68 -15.06
CA ILE A 120 -6.00 -2.52 -13.64
C ILE A 120 -7.29 -2.04 -12.98
N ASP A 121 -7.84 -2.86 -12.09
CA ASP A 121 -9.09 -2.62 -11.37
C ASP A 121 -8.92 -2.61 -9.85
N HIS A 122 -7.76 -3.04 -9.36
CA HIS A 122 -7.41 -3.00 -7.95
C HIS A 122 -5.96 -2.59 -7.75
N VAL A 123 -5.66 -2.12 -6.55
CA VAL A 123 -4.30 -1.83 -6.11
C VAL A 123 -4.05 -2.56 -4.80
N LEU A 124 -3.05 -3.42 -4.81
CA LEU A 124 -2.56 -4.08 -3.59
C LEU A 124 -1.61 -3.12 -2.88
N GLY A 125 -1.85 -2.90 -1.60
CA GLY A 125 -0.97 -2.10 -0.76
C GLY A 125 -0.43 -2.91 0.40
N ALA A 126 0.75 -2.57 0.84
CA ALA A 126 1.31 -3.03 2.11
C ALA A 126 1.97 -1.84 2.79
N THR A 127 1.76 -1.74 4.09
CA THR A 127 2.28 -0.61 4.86
C THR A 127 2.84 -1.10 6.17
N ASN A 128 4.06 -0.64 6.46
CA ASN A 128 4.66 -0.71 7.78
C ASN A 128 4.83 0.70 8.32
N TYR A 129 4.68 0.85 9.62
CA TYR A 129 4.94 2.11 10.28
C TYR A 129 5.53 1.88 11.67
N ARG A 130 6.20 2.89 12.18
CA ARG A 130 6.71 2.92 13.55
C ARG A 130 6.54 4.32 14.14
N LEU A 131 6.49 4.39 15.44
CA LEU A 131 6.49 5.66 16.13
C LEU A 131 7.83 6.37 15.93
N LEU A 132 7.77 7.70 15.80
CA LEU A 132 8.95 8.53 15.79
C LEU A 132 9.60 8.48 17.19
N ARG A 133 10.91 8.29 17.24
CA ARG A 133 11.65 8.29 18.50
C ARG A 133 11.85 9.72 18.99
N GLU A 134 11.98 9.89 20.31
CA GLU A 134 12.18 11.21 20.91
C GLU A 134 13.46 11.91 20.44
N ASP A 135 14.48 11.13 20.12
CA ASP A 135 15.77 11.63 19.63
C ASP A 135 15.79 11.89 18.11
N GLU A 136 14.72 11.54 17.41
CA GLU A 136 14.60 11.78 15.98
C GLU A 136 14.04 13.19 15.71
N PRO A 137 14.58 13.91 14.71
CA PRO A 137 14.02 15.20 14.36
C PRO A 137 12.59 15.07 13.89
N ARG A 138 11.73 16.02 14.27
CA ARG A 138 10.38 16.10 13.75
C ARG A 138 10.44 16.25 12.24
N LEU A 139 9.93 15.25 11.54
CA LEU A 139 9.87 15.25 10.11
C LEU A 139 8.57 15.90 9.64
N ARG A 140 8.60 16.53 8.49
CA ARG A 140 7.39 17.06 7.86
C ARG A 140 6.45 15.90 7.57
N GLN A 141 5.15 16.12 7.81
CA GLN A 141 4.14 15.19 7.35
C GLN A 141 4.10 15.18 5.83
N GLY A 142 3.82 14.02 5.27
CA GLY A 142 3.73 13.82 3.84
C GLY A 142 4.69 12.78 3.32
N VAL A 143 4.97 12.85 2.03
CA VAL A 143 5.85 11.91 1.34
C VAL A 143 7.26 12.49 1.26
N PHE A 144 8.24 11.75 1.77
CA PHE A 144 9.66 12.14 1.68
C PHE A 144 10.32 11.55 0.45
N GLN A 145 9.90 10.36 0.05
CA GLN A 145 10.52 9.64 -1.05
C GLN A 145 9.47 8.83 -1.80
N THR A 146 9.55 8.86 -3.11
CA THR A 146 8.74 8.04 -4.02
C THR A 146 9.68 7.32 -4.98
N GLN A 147 9.48 6.02 -5.13
CA GLN A 147 10.27 5.21 -6.06
C GLN A 147 9.32 4.35 -6.89
N TRP A 148 9.34 4.57 -8.21
CA TRP A 148 8.60 3.72 -9.14
C TRP A 148 9.32 2.39 -9.37
N ILE A 149 8.56 1.34 -9.40
CA ILE A 149 9.07 -0.03 -9.55
C ILE A 149 9.04 -0.48 -11.01
#